data_e4bce0f52e952fe3804d2188aea0681c
#
_entry.id   e4bce0f52e952fe3804d2188aea0681c
#
_cell.length_a   1.000
_cell.length_b   1.000
_cell.length_c   1.000
_cell.angle_alpha   90.00
_cell.angle_beta   90.00
_cell.angle_gamma   90.00
#
_symmetry.space_group_name_H-M   'P 1'
#
loop_
_entity.id
_entity.type
_entity.pdbx_description
1 polymer ?
#
loop_
_entity_poly.entity_id
_entity_poly.type
_entity_poly.pdbx_seq_one_letter_code
_entity_poly.pdbx_strand_id
1 'polypeptide(L)'
;MELAKVLDVLRAFEREAVDYVLVGGIALALHGLARATQDIDLFVAPDPGNVERAKAALRSVFDDTSIDDIAPGDLAGEYPTVRYVPEEESFVIDLIGRLGDAIRYEDLEFEEREVEGVRVRLATPRTLYRMKKGTARLIDRADAEALRRRFGLEDEP
;
A
#
# COMPACT_ATOMS: atom_id res chain seq x y z
N MET A 1 -10.47 12.40 -1.91
CA MET A 1 -9.52 12.02 -0.84
C MET A 1 -8.61 13.20 -0.54
N GLU A 2 -8.46 13.55 0.69
CA GLU A 2 -7.59 14.66 1.09
C GLU A 2 -6.15 14.20 1.23
N LEU A 3 -5.27 14.79 0.45
CA LEU A 3 -3.84 14.46 0.47
C LEU A 3 -3.23 14.63 1.86
N ALA A 4 -3.62 15.68 2.59
CA ALA A 4 -3.09 15.93 3.93
C ALA A 4 -3.30 14.74 4.88
N LYS A 5 -4.45 14.08 4.82
CA LYS A 5 -4.76 12.94 5.68
C LYS A 5 -3.97 11.70 5.27
N VAL A 6 -3.80 11.49 3.96
CA VAL A 6 -2.92 10.42 3.45
C VAL A 6 -1.50 10.60 3.97
N LEU A 7 -0.99 11.83 3.92
CA LEU A 7 0.35 12.14 4.41
C LEU A 7 0.46 11.95 5.93
N ASP A 8 -0.60 12.24 6.70
CA ASP A 8 -0.61 11.98 8.14
C ASP A 8 -0.42 10.49 8.43
N VAL A 9 -1.10 9.64 7.67
CA VAL A 9 -0.95 8.17 7.80
C VAL A 9 0.47 7.74 7.48
N LEU A 10 1.02 8.21 6.36
CA LEU A 10 2.37 7.83 5.94
C LEU A 10 3.43 8.35 6.90
N ARG A 11 3.27 9.56 7.42
CA ARG A 11 4.16 10.12 8.44
C ARG A 11 4.13 9.29 9.71
N ALA A 12 2.94 8.84 10.13
CA ALA A 12 2.81 7.98 11.30
C ALA A 12 3.50 6.62 11.08
N PHE A 13 3.39 6.05 9.89
CA PHE A 13 4.06 4.79 9.55
C PHE A 13 5.58 4.95 9.60
N GLU A 14 6.12 6.07 9.13
CA GLU A 14 7.55 6.34 9.23
C GLU A 14 7.97 6.51 10.69
N ARG A 15 7.22 7.28 11.47
CA ARG A 15 7.54 7.52 12.88
C ARG A 15 7.57 6.24 13.72
N GLU A 16 6.63 5.32 13.46
CA GLU A 16 6.55 4.05 14.17
C GLU A 16 7.46 2.97 13.58
N ALA A 17 8.28 3.33 12.61
CA ALA A 17 9.21 2.42 11.94
C ALA A 17 8.53 1.18 11.35
N VAL A 18 7.37 1.37 10.74
CA VAL A 18 6.64 0.28 10.08
C VAL A 18 7.36 -0.11 8.79
N ASP A 19 7.53 -1.41 8.58
CA ASP A 19 7.98 -1.94 7.30
C ASP A 19 6.79 -2.02 6.36
N TYR A 20 6.73 -1.07 5.42
CA TYR A 20 5.63 -0.95 4.48
C TYR A 20 6.14 -0.50 3.11
N VAL A 21 5.33 -0.73 2.09
CA VAL A 21 5.51 -0.17 0.75
C VAL A 21 4.16 0.33 0.26
N LEU A 22 4.11 1.59 -0.15
CA LEU A 22 2.90 2.18 -0.75
C LEU A 22 2.71 1.62 -2.16
N VAL A 23 1.57 1.03 -2.39
CA VAL A 23 1.18 0.42 -3.67
C VAL A 23 -0.17 1.00 -4.14
N GLY A 24 -0.75 0.45 -5.18
CA GLY A 24 -2.08 0.82 -5.63
C GLY A 24 -2.18 2.15 -6.35
N GLY A 25 -3.38 2.72 -6.36
CA GLY A 25 -3.69 3.91 -7.15
C GLY A 25 -2.91 5.16 -6.77
N ILE A 26 -2.63 5.36 -5.48
CA ILE A 26 -1.83 6.51 -5.03
C ILE A 26 -0.39 6.37 -5.54
N ALA A 27 0.18 5.16 -5.47
CA ALA A 27 1.53 4.92 -6.00
C ALA A 27 1.57 5.20 -7.51
N LEU A 28 0.57 4.77 -8.27
CA LEU A 28 0.46 5.07 -9.69
C LEU A 28 0.44 6.58 -9.94
N ALA A 29 -0.37 7.31 -9.17
CA ALA A 29 -0.46 8.76 -9.29
C ALA A 29 0.88 9.45 -9.01
N LEU A 30 1.62 8.98 -8.01
CA LEU A 30 2.95 9.52 -7.68
C LEU A 30 3.98 9.24 -8.79
N HIS A 31 3.77 8.20 -9.59
CA HIS A 31 4.58 7.93 -10.79
C HIS A 31 4.07 8.66 -12.03
N GLY A 32 3.06 9.52 -11.89
CA GLY A 32 2.56 10.34 -12.98
C GLY A 32 1.46 9.69 -13.81
N LEU A 33 0.90 8.57 -13.37
CA LEU A 33 -0.24 7.93 -14.00
C LEU A 33 -1.51 8.41 -13.31
N ALA A 34 -2.27 9.28 -13.99
CA ALA A 34 -3.49 9.85 -13.42
C ALA A 34 -4.50 8.74 -13.08
N ARG A 35 -4.94 8.72 -11.83
CA ARG A 35 -5.87 7.72 -11.35
C ARG A 35 -6.72 8.27 -10.20
N ALA A 36 -8.03 8.15 -10.33
CA ALA A 36 -8.93 8.41 -9.21
C ALA A 36 -8.91 7.21 -8.26
N THR A 37 -8.69 7.45 -6.97
CA THR A 37 -8.71 6.40 -5.96
C THR A 37 -9.21 6.97 -4.64
N GLN A 38 -9.91 6.13 -3.88
CA GLN A 38 -10.32 6.42 -2.50
C GLN A 38 -9.66 5.44 -1.51
N ASP A 39 -8.73 4.64 -1.98
CA ASP A 39 -8.06 3.64 -1.17
C ASP A 39 -6.59 4.03 -0.99
N ILE A 40 -6.10 3.84 0.23
CA ILE A 40 -4.67 3.87 0.53
C ILE A 40 -4.24 2.41 0.66
N ASP A 41 -3.42 1.93 -0.25
CA ASP A 41 -2.97 0.54 -0.26
C ASP A 41 -1.55 0.44 0.26
N LEU A 42 -1.39 -0.19 1.42
CA LEU A 42 -0.10 -0.35 2.09
C LEU A 42 0.24 -1.84 2.19
N PHE A 43 1.27 -2.24 1.49
CA PHE A 43 1.81 -3.59 1.63
C PHE A 43 2.72 -3.59 2.85
N VAL A 44 2.44 -4.43 3.84
CA VAL A 44 3.16 -4.44 5.12
C VAL A 44 3.76 -5.81 5.39
N ALA A 45 4.95 -5.82 6.00
CA ALA A 45 5.53 -7.06 6.48
C ALA A 45 4.61 -7.66 7.55
N PRO A 46 4.20 -8.93 7.40
CA PRO A 46 3.14 -9.49 8.24
C PRO A 46 3.59 -10.03 9.59
N ASP A 47 4.86 -9.83 9.99
CA ASP A 47 5.32 -10.29 11.28
C ASP A 47 4.61 -9.55 12.43
N PRO A 48 4.39 -10.21 13.57
CA PRO A 48 3.60 -9.63 14.66
C PRO A 48 4.10 -8.29 15.17
N GLY A 49 5.41 -8.10 15.29
CA GLY A 49 5.99 -6.84 15.74
C GLY A 49 5.69 -5.69 14.79
N ASN A 50 5.78 -5.94 13.49
CA ASN A 50 5.47 -4.93 12.47
C ASN A 50 3.98 -4.58 12.45
N VAL A 51 3.12 -5.57 12.59
CA VAL A 51 1.67 -5.34 12.65
C VAL A 51 1.31 -4.48 13.84
N GLU A 52 1.93 -4.71 15.01
CA GLU A 52 1.70 -3.88 16.19
C GLU A 52 2.18 -2.43 15.96
N ARG A 53 3.30 -2.22 15.28
CA ARG A 53 3.76 -0.87 14.92
C ARG A 53 2.80 -0.18 13.94
N ALA A 54 2.27 -0.92 12.98
CA ALA A 54 1.25 -0.38 12.05
C ALA A 54 -0.02 0.02 12.80
N LYS A 55 -0.47 -0.77 13.76
CA LYS A 55 -1.62 -0.44 14.61
C LYS A 55 -1.35 0.81 15.45
N ALA A 56 -0.16 0.92 16.03
CA ALA A 56 0.22 2.12 16.79
C ALA A 56 0.20 3.37 15.90
N ALA A 57 0.69 3.25 14.66
CA ALA A 57 0.63 4.34 13.69
C ALA A 57 -0.81 4.75 13.38
N LEU A 58 -1.69 3.79 13.13
CA LEU A 58 -3.11 4.07 12.86
C LEU A 58 -3.80 4.71 14.07
N ARG A 59 -3.53 4.22 15.28
CA ARG A 59 -4.10 4.80 16.50
C ARG A 59 -3.66 6.25 16.73
N SER A 60 -2.46 6.60 16.30
CA SER A 60 -1.97 7.98 16.43
C SER A 60 -2.68 8.96 15.49
N VAL A 61 -3.28 8.48 14.41
CA VAL A 61 -4.00 9.29 13.43
C VAL A 61 -5.52 9.22 13.67
N PHE A 62 -6.03 8.05 14.02
CA PHE A 62 -7.46 7.79 14.20
C PHE A 62 -7.74 7.34 15.63
N ASP A 63 -8.60 8.06 16.32
CA ASP A 63 -9.03 7.68 17.67
C ASP A 63 -10.16 6.63 17.56
N ASP A 64 -9.79 5.41 17.25
CA ASP A 64 -10.73 4.34 16.92
C ASP A 64 -10.28 3.03 17.55
N THR A 65 -11.08 2.53 18.50
CA THR A 65 -10.76 1.30 19.21
C THR A 65 -10.85 0.05 18.33
N SER A 66 -11.54 0.11 17.18
CA SER A 66 -11.61 -1.02 16.25
C SER A 66 -10.25 -1.40 15.66
N ILE A 67 -9.29 -0.49 15.69
CA ILE A 67 -7.90 -0.78 15.27
C ILE A 67 -7.32 -1.91 16.12
N ASP A 68 -7.69 -2.01 17.39
CA ASP A 68 -7.21 -3.06 18.29
C ASP A 68 -7.63 -4.46 17.85
N ASP A 69 -8.69 -4.58 17.05
CA ASP A 69 -9.18 -5.86 16.54
C ASP A 69 -8.31 -6.43 15.41
N ILE A 70 -7.42 -5.64 14.84
CA ILE A 70 -6.49 -6.11 13.82
C ILE A 70 -5.47 -7.04 14.49
N ALA A 71 -5.43 -8.30 14.03
CA ALA A 71 -4.51 -9.30 14.56
C ALA A 71 -3.41 -9.62 13.53
N PRO A 72 -2.19 -9.99 13.96
CA PRO A 72 -1.14 -10.38 13.03
C PRO A 72 -1.53 -11.51 12.08
N GLY A 73 -2.33 -12.46 12.55
CA GLY A 73 -2.84 -13.56 11.73
C GLY A 73 -3.72 -13.11 10.56
N ASP A 74 -4.33 -11.95 10.64
CA ASP A 74 -5.16 -11.40 9.57
C ASP A 74 -4.33 -11.05 8.33
N LEU A 75 -3.04 -10.80 8.51
CA LEU A 75 -2.11 -10.45 7.43
C LEU A 75 -1.18 -11.61 7.03
N ALA A 76 -1.28 -12.74 7.73
CA ALA A 76 -0.44 -13.92 7.47
C ALA A 76 -1.25 -15.14 7.03
N GLY A 77 -2.58 -15.06 7.07
CA GLY A 77 -3.47 -16.17 6.77
C GLY A 77 -3.75 -16.35 5.28
N GLU A 78 -4.84 -17.07 5.00
CA GLU A 78 -5.27 -17.37 3.63
C GLU A 78 -5.74 -16.15 2.87
N TYR A 79 -6.37 -15.20 3.56
CA TYR A 79 -6.82 -13.91 2.99
C TYR A 79 -6.06 -12.76 3.67
N PRO A 80 -4.81 -12.51 3.27
CA PRO A 80 -3.91 -11.65 4.03
C PRO A 80 -4.10 -10.16 3.72
N THR A 81 -5.33 -9.67 3.85
CA THR A 81 -5.68 -8.26 3.66
C THR A 81 -6.65 -7.82 4.75
N VAL A 82 -6.38 -6.65 5.32
CA VAL A 82 -7.26 -6.00 6.27
C VAL A 82 -7.72 -4.68 5.69
N ARG A 83 -9.03 -4.49 5.58
CA ARG A 83 -9.63 -3.23 5.17
C ARG A 83 -10.05 -2.45 6.39
N TYR A 84 -9.44 -1.30 6.60
CA TYR A 84 -9.78 -0.38 7.67
C TYR A 84 -10.53 0.82 7.10
N VAL A 85 -11.72 1.09 7.63
CA VAL A 85 -12.58 2.20 7.20
C VAL A 85 -12.67 3.22 8.34
N PRO A 86 -11.91 4.33 8.29
CA PRO A 86 -12.02 5.37 9.30
C PRO A 86 -13.40 6.04 9.25
N GLU A 87 -14.02 6.24 10.41
CA GLU A 87 -15.43 6.67 10.48
C GLU A 87 -15.72 8.01 9.81
N GLU A 88 -14.91 9.00 9.93
CA GLU A 88 -15.21 10.34 9.43
C GLU A 88 -14.46 10.69 8.15
N GLU A 89 -13.85 9.71 7.51
CA GLU A 89 -13.04 9.94 6.32
C GLU A 89 -13.72 9.38 5.07
N SER A 90 -13.37 9.95 3.93
CA SER A 90 -13.89 9.51 2.63
C SER A 90 -13.01 8.46 1.96
N PHE A 91 -12.00 7.92 2.66
CA PHE A 91 -11.08 6.95 2.11
C PHE A 91 -11.03 5.69 2.97
N VAL A 92 -10.46 4.65 2.41
CA VAL A 92 -10.25 3.34 3.03
C VAL A 92 -8.76 3.05 3.04
N ILE A 93 -8.29 2.38 4.09
CA ILE A 93 -6.90 1.90 4.17
C ILE A 93 -6.92 0.39 4.05
N ASP A 94 -6.24 -0.13 3.03
CA ASP A 94 -6.04 -1.56 2.84
C ASP A 94 -4.62 -1.93 3.24
N LEU A 95 -4.51 -2.79 4.25
CA LEU A 95 -3.23 -3.39 4.65
C LEU A 95 -3.12 -4.75 3.98
N ILE A 96 -2.05 -4.94 3.22
CA ILE A 96 -1.84 -6.17 2.43
C ILE A 96 -0.60 -6.88 2.96
N GLY A 97 -0.75 -8.13 3.39
CA GLY A 97 0.37 -8.94 3.89
C GLY A 97 1.00 -9.83 2.82
N ARG A 98 0.24 -10.16 1.79
CA ARG A 98 0.69 -10.99 0.67
C ARG A 98 -0.28 -10.84 -0.49
N LEU A 99 0.19 -10.93 -1.70
CA LEU A 99 -0.65 -10.92 -2.90
C LEU A 99 -0.56 -12.29 -3.58
N GLY A 100 -1.59 -13.11 -3.39
CA GLY A 100 -1.58 -14.51 -3.84
C GLY A 100 -0.44 -15.29 -3.20
N ASP A 101 0.03 -16.33 -3.88
CA ASP A 101 1.20 -17.12 -3.45
C ASP A 101 2.52 -16.58 -3.99
N ALA A 102 2.44 -15.65 -4.94
CA ALA A 102 3.58 -15.22 -5.75
C ALA A 102 4.31 -13.99 -5.22
N ILE A 103 3.61 -13.08 -4.53
CA ILE A 103 4.20 -11.79 -4.13
C ILE A 103 4.08 -11.61 -2.62
N ARG A 104 5.22 -11.58 -1.95
CA ARG A 104 5.37 -11.33 -0.52
C ARG A 104 6.06 -9.99 -0.31
N TYR A 105 6.04 -9.50 0.92
CA TYR A 105 6.67 -8.22 1.26
C TYR A 105 8.14 -8.18 0.83
N GLU A 106 8.89 -9.24 1.10
CA GLU A 106 10.32 -9.31 0.76
C GLU A 106 10.63 -9.30 -0.74
N ASP A 107 9.63 -9.54 -1.59
CA ASP A 107 9.79 -9.50 -3.05
C ASP A 107 9.62 -8.10 -3.63
N LEU A 108 9.19 -7.13 -2.82
CA LEU A 108 8.88 -5.79 -3.29
C LEU A 108 10.14 -4.94 -3.39
N GLU A 109 10.28 -4.26 -4.52
CA GLU A 109 11.27 -3.21 -4.67
C GLU A 109 10.58 -1.87 -4.49
N PHE A 110 11.20 -0.97 -3.74
CA PHE A 110 10.67 0.36 -3.49
C PHE A 110 11.77 1.40 -3.54
N GLU A 111 11.37 2.64 -3.77
CA GLU A 111 12.24 3.81 -3.66
C GLU A 111 11.74 4.72 -2.54
N GLU A 112 12.64 5.43 -1.90
CA GLU A 112 12.25 6.47 -0.96
C GLU A 112 12.01 7.77 -1.72
N ARG A 113 10.84 8.37 -1.52
CA ARG A 113 10.47 9.63 -2.15
C ARG A 113 9.94 10.59 -1.10
N GLU A 114 10.36 11.84 -1.17
CA GLU A 114 9.80 12.89 -0.33
C GLU A 114 8.58 13.50 -1.02
N VAL A 115 7.43 13.47 -0.33
CA VAL A 115 6.17 14.04 -0.80
C VAL A 115 5.67 15.00 0.26
N GLU A 116 5.64 16.28 -0.07
CA GLU A 116 5.22 17.35 0.86
C GLU A 116 5.93 17.24 2.22
N GLY A 117 7.23 16.98 2.21
CA GLY A 117 8.04 16.86 3.42
C GLY A 117 7.95 15.52 4.14
N VAL A 118 7.19 14.57 3.62
CA VAL A 118 7.04 13.23 4.19
C VAL A 118 7.84 12.23 3.36
N ARG A 119 8.67 11.42 4.05
CA ARG A 119 9.39 10.34 3.38
C ARG A 119 8.45 9.16 3.17
N VAL A 120 8.31 8.75 1.92
CA VAL A 120 7.39 7.68 1.51
C VAL A 120 8.19 6.55 0.87
N ARG A 121 7.91 5.31 1.28
CA ARG A 121 8.42 4.12 0.61
C ARG A 121 7.47 3.77 -0.52
N LEU A 122 7.85 4.12 -1.74
CA LEU A 122 7.01 4.01 -2.91
C LEU A 122 7.44 2.81 -3.75
N ALA A 123 6.51 1.91 -4.04
CA ALA A 123 6.79 0.79 -4.94
C ALA A 123 7.33 1.30 -6.26
N THR A 124 8.36 0.64 -6.80
CA THR A 124 8.90 0.97 -8.10
C THR A 124 7.87 0.68 -9.20
N PRO A 125 7.98 1.32 -10.37
CA PRO A 125 7.10 0.98 -11.50
C PRO A 125 7.11 -0.51 -11.85
N ARG A 126 8.27 -1.15 -11.77
CA ARG A 126 8.40 -2.59 -12.03
C ARG A 126 7.63 -3.41 -11.00
N THR A 127 7.71 -3.07 -9.72
CA THR A 127 6.93 -3.75 -8.68
C THR A 127 5.44 -3.61 -8.93
N LEU A 128 4.96 -2.40 -9.22
CA LEU A 128 3.54 -2.16 -9.53
C LEU A 128 3.09 -2.96 -10.76
N TYR A 129 3.94 -3.01 -11.77
CA TYR A 129 3.67 -3.80 -12.98
C TYR A 129 3.52 -5.29 -12.65
N ARG A 130 4.43 -5.86 -11.88
CA ARG A 130 4.37 -7.25 -11.45
C ARG A 130 3.08 -7.58 -10.69
N MET A 131 2.64 -6.66 -9.84
CA MET A 131 1.42 -6.85 -9.05
C MET A 131 0.16 -6.87 -9.91
N LYS A 132 0.17 -6.23 -11.08
CA LYS A 132 -1.02 -6.03 -11.91
C LYS A 132 -1.08 -6.90 -13.16
N LYS A 133 0.06 -7.32 -13.69
CA LYS A 133 0.11 -7.97 -15.00
C LYS A 133 -0.57 -9.33 -15.06
N GLY A 134 -0.70 -10.03 -13.96
CA GLY A 134 -1.26 -11.38 -13.92
C GLY A 134 -2.72 -11.45 -13.48
N THR A 135 -3.41 -10.32 -13.32
CA THR A 135 -4.78 -10.32 -12.81
C THR A 135 -5.81 -10.43 -13.93
N ALA A 136 -7.01 -10.91 -13.60
CA ALA A 136 -8.12 -10.99 -14.53
C ALA A 136 -8.89 -9.66 -14.66
N ARG A 137 -8.63 -8.68 -13.78
CA ARG A 137 -9.35 -7.40 -13.80
C ARG A 137 -8.87 -6.54 -14.96
N LEU A 138 -9.82 -6.01 -15.75
CA LEU A 138 -9.49 -5.15 -16.90
C LEU A 138 -8.73 -3.89 -16.48
N ILE A 139 -9.10 -3.30 -15.34
CA ILE A 139 -8.43 -2.09 -14.86
C ILE A 139 -6.97 -2.35 -14.49
N ASP A 140 -6.66 -3.51 -13.91
CA ASP A 140 -5.29 -3.88 -13.58
C ASP A 140 -4.47 -4.12 -14.85
N ARG A 141 -5.08 -4.71 -15.88
CA ARG A 141 -4.41 -4.89 -17.17
C ARG A 141 -4.10 -3.55 -17.85
N ALA A 142 -5.05 -2.61 -17.78
CA ALA A 142 -4.84 -1.26 -18.32
C ALA A 142 -3.73 -0.54 -17.58
N ASP A 143 -3.68 -0.65 -16.25
CA ASP A 143 -2.60 -0.09 -15.44
C ASP A 143 -1.26 -0.71 -15.78
N ALA A 144 -1.20 -2.03 -15.92
CA ALA A 144 0.02 -2.74 -16.30
C ALA A 144 0.55 -2.26 -17.66
N GLU A 145 -0.33 -2.13 -18.65
CA GLU A 145 0.06 -1.64 -19.96
C GLU A 145 0.55 -0.18 -19.93
N ALA A 146 -0.11 0.68 -19.16
CA ALA A 146 0.31 2.06 -18.97
C ALA A 146 1.69 2.15 -18.32
N LEU A 147 1.95 1.33 -17.30
CA LEU A 147 3.26 1.24 -16.65
C LEU A 147 4.34 0.76 -17.62
N ARG A 148 4.03 -0.29 -18.38
CA ARG A 148 4.96 -0.85 -19.36
C ARG A 148 5.38 0.20 -20.39
N ARG A 149 4.43 0.95 -20.92
CA ARG A 149 4.69 1.98 -21.94
C ARG A 149 5.48 3.16 -21.37
N ARG A 150 5.06 3.65 -20.21
CA ARG A 150 5.66 4.85 -19.62
C ARG A 150 7.11 4.62 -19.17
N PHE A 151 7.40 3.45 -18.63
CA PHE A 151 8.70 3.14 -18.03
C PHE A 151 9.53 2.16 -18.83
N GLY A 152 9.07 1.75 -20.01
CA GLY A 152 9.81 0.85 -20.90
C GLY A 152 10.05 -0.52 -20.29
N LEU A 153 9.10 -1.05 -19.53
CA LEU A 153 9.24 -2.33 -18.85
C LEU A 153 9.07 -3.48 -19.84
N GLU A 154 9.98 -4.46 -19.79
CA GLU A 154 9.85 -5.68 -20.56
C GLU A 154 9.12 -6.72 -19.74
N ASP A 155 8.37 -7.60 -20.42
CA ASP A 155 7.78 -8.74 -19.79
C ASP A 155 8.90 -9.69 -19.34
N GLU A 156 8.98 -9.93 -18.05
CA GLU A 156 9.86 -10.97 -17.52
C GLU A 156 9.24 -12.33 -17.83
N PRO A 157 10.04 -13.30 -18.25
CA PRO A 157 9.54 -14.64 -18.51
C PRO A 157 8.96 -15.33 -17.26
#